data_d1a1410a922e15e576267ed0ddc49227
#
_entry.id   d1a1410a922e15e576267ed0ddc49227
#
_cell.length_a   1.000
_cell.length_b   1.000
_cell.length_c   1.000
_cell.angle_alpha   90.00
_cell.angle_beta   90.00
_cell.angle_gamma   90.00
#
_symmetry.space_group_name_H-M   'P 1'
#
loop_
_entity.id
_entity.type
_entity.pdbx_description
1 polymer ?
#
loop_
_entity_poly.entity_id
_entity_poly.type
_entity_poly.pdbx_seq_one_letter_code
_entity_poly.pdbx_strand_id
1 'polypeptide(L)' 'MNFVVELELETDGRWIAEVMELPGVMAYGQTPVEAKAKAQALALRVVAERLEHGELSPDFVNMTFAAA' A
#
# COMPACT_ATOMS: atom_id res chain seq x y z
N MET A 1 -0.03 12.27 -3.71
CA MET A 1 -0.88 11.10 -3.45
C MET A 1 -0.85 10.76 -1.98
N ASN A 2 -2.00 10.62 -1.40
CA ASN A 2 -2.11 10.20 -0.01
C ASN A 2 -2.77 8.83 0.02
N PHE A 3 -2.07 7.85 0.57
CA PHE A 3 -2.58 6.50 0.69
C PHE A 3 -2.93 6.21 2.15
N VAL A 4 -4.10 5.66 2.36
CA VAL A 4 -4.56 5.20 3.66
C VAL A 4 -4.37 3.70 3.73
N VAL A 5 -3.65 3.25 4.76
CA VAL A 5 -3.38 1.83 4.99
C VAL A 5 -4.25 1.36 6.15
N GLU A 6 -5.19 0.48 5.87
CA GLU A 6 -5.97 -0.20 6.91
C GLU A 6 -5.26 -1.47 7.36
N LEU A 7 -5.22 -1.65 8.67
CA LEU A 7 -4.62 -2.83 9.30
C LEU A 7 -5.70 -3.60 10.03
N GLU A 8 -5.71 -4.92 9.84
CA GLU A 8 -6.67 -5.79 10.50
C GLU A 8 -5.99 -7.07 10.96
N LEU A 9 -6.31 -7.50 12.17
CA LEU A 9 -5.83 -8.79 12.70
C LEU A 9 -6.79 -9.88 12.22
N GLU A 10 -6.24 -10.86 11.52
CA GLU A 10 -7.00 -12.00 11.07
C GLU A 10 -7.18 -13.03 12.20
N THR A 11 -8.17 -13.90 12.04
CA THR A 11 -8.49 -14.90 13.06
C THR A 11 -7.35 -15.91 13.29
N ASP A 12 -6.49 -16.11 12.30
CA ASP A 12 -5.32 -16.99 12.41
C ASP A 12 -4.09 -16.32 13.01
N GLY A 13 -4.20 -15.07 13.43
CA GLY A 13 -3.11 -14.33 14.06
C GLY A 13 -2.23 -13.52 13.12
N ARG A 14 -2.46 -13.62 11.81
CA ARG A 14 -1.75 -12.77 10.85
C ARG A 14 -2.39 -11.40 10.78
N TRP A 15 -1.58 -10.42 10.42
CA TRP A 15 -2.07 -9.08 10.10
C TRP A 15 -2.21 -8.92 8.60
N ILE A 16 -3.27 -8.25 8.17
CA ILE A 16 -3.42 -7.81 6.78
C ILE A 16 -3.37 -6.29 6.72
N ALA A 17 -2.64 -5.77 5.75
CA ALA A 17 -2.61 -4.35 5.43
C ALA A 17 -3.16 -4.15 4.04
N GLU A 18 -4.07 -3.20 3.90
CA GLU A 18 -4.68 -2.88 2.61
C GLU A 18 -4.51 -1.39 2.32
N VAL A 19 -4.07 -1.07 1.10
CA VAL A 19 -3.99 0.31 0.62
C VAL A 19 -5.32 0.65 -0.05
N MET A 20 -6.11 1.48 0.60
CA MET A 20 -7.51 1.69 0.24
C MET A 20 -7.70 2.27 -1.15
N GLU A 21 -6.79 3.13 -1.60
CA GLU A 21 -6.88 3.81 -2.91
C GLU A 21 -6.41 2.96 -4.08
N LEU A 22 -5.81 1.81 -3.81
CA LEU A 22 -5.29 0.90 -4.83
C LEU A 22 -5.93 -0.48 -4.67
N PRO A 23 -7.05 -0.75 -5.35
CA PRO A 23 -7.75 -2.04 -5.24
C PRO A 23 -6.81 -3.22 -5.52
N GLY A 24 -6.83 -4.20 -4.62
CA GLY A 24 -5.98 -5.38 -4.72
C GLY A 24 -4.58 -5.23 -4.13
N VAL A 25 -4.20 -4.04 -3.70
CA VAL A 25 -2.91 -3.83 -3.04
C VAL A 25 -3.07 -4.12 -1.55
N MET A 26 -2.73 -5.34 -1.18
CA MET A 26 -2.78 -5.82 0.19
C MET A 26 -1.66 -6.82 0.45
N ALA A 27 -1.27 -6.96 1.70
CA ALA A 27 -0.22 -7.89 2.10
C ALA A 27 -0.45 -8.39 3.52
N TYR A 28 0.03 -9.60 3.78
CA TYR A 28 0.00 -10.18 5.11
C TYR A 28 1.36 -10.04 5.78
N GLY A 29 1.35 -10.01 7.10
CA GLY A 29 2.54 -10.04 7.92
C GLY A 29 2.27 -10.63 9.29
N GLN A 30 3.32 -11.00 10.00
CA GLN A 30 3.22 -11.52 11.37
C GLN A 30 2.99 -10.39 12.39
N THR A 31 3.35 -9.17 11.99
CA THR A 31 3.16 -7.97 12.80
C THR A 31 2.50 -6.88 11.95
N PRO A 32 1.85 -5.88 12.58
CA PRO A 32 1.30 -4.75 11.84
C PRO A 32 2.36 -4.01 11.00
N VAL A 33 3.55 -3.83 11.57
CA VAL A 33 4.66 -3.15 10.89
C VAL A 33 5.09 -3.91 9.64
N GLU A 34 5.21 -5.24 9.74
CA GLU A 34 5.59 -6.07 8.60
C GLU A 34 4.53 -6.03 7.49
N ALA A 35 3.25 -6.18 7.86
CA ALA A 35 2.15 -6.14 6.89
C ALA A 35 2.10 -4.78 6.19
N LYS A 36 2.24 -3.69 6.95
CA LYS A 36 2.26 -2.32 6.42
C LYS A 36 3.41 -2.11 5.47
N ALA A 37 4.62 -2.53 5.83
CA ALA A 37 5.81 -2.39 4.98
C ALA A 37 5.65 -3.11 3.65
N LYS A 38 5.11 -4.32 3.68
CA LYS A 38 4.87 -5.11 2.47
C LYS A 38 3.80 -4.47 1.58
N ALA A 39 2.73 -3.97 2.16
CA ALA A 39 1.68 -3.28 1.41
C ALA A 39 2.20 -1.99 0.78
N GLN A 40 3.01 -1.23 1.51
CA GLN A 40 3.64 -0.01 0.99
C GLN A 40 4.59 -0.33 -0.17
N ALA A 41 5.41 -1.38 -0.05
CA ALA A 41 6.30 -1.80 -1.13
C ALA A 41 5.52 -2.16 -2.39
N LEU A 42 4.41 -2.86 -2.23
CA LEU A 42 3.55 -3.22 -3.34
C LEU A 42 2.92 -1.97 -3.98
N ALA A 43 2.44 -1.03 -3.17
CA ALA A 43 1.89 0.24 -3.65
C ALA A 43 2.94 1.03 -4.45
N LEU A 44 4.17 1.08 -3.97
CA LEU A 44 5.27 1.77 -4.67
C LEU A 44 5.55 1.14 -6.03
N ARG A 45 5.48 -0.18 -6.14
CA ARG A 45 5.65 -0.87 -7.43
C ARG A 45 4.53 -0.53 -8.40
N VAL A 46 3.30 -0.46 -7.92
CA VAL A 46 2.14 -0.08 -8.75
C VAL A 46 2.30 1.34 -9.26
N VAL A 47 2.69 2.28 -8.41
CA VAL A 47 2.91 3.68 -8.80
C VAL A 47 4.05 3.78 -9.81
N ALA A 48 5.16 3.08 -9.56
CA ALA A 48 6.29 3.06 -10.48
C ALA A 48 5.88 2.55 -11.87
N GLU A 49 5.10 1.49 -11.91
CA GLU A 49 4.61 0.93 -13.16
C GLU A 49 3.72 1.91 -13.92
N ARG A 50 2.82 2.60 -13.21
CA ARG A 50 1.95 3.62 -13.82
C ARG A 50 2.75 4.78 -14.40
N LEU A 51 3.79 5.22 -13.71
CA LEU A 51 4.69 6.26 -14.22
C LEU A 51 5.39 5.81 -15.51
N GLU A 52 5.90 4.58 -15.51
CA GLU A 52 6.60 4.02 -16.67
C GLU A 52 5.70 3.91 -17.90
N HIS A 53 4.41 3.64 -17.70
CA HIS A 53 3.45 3.50 -18.79
C HIS A 53 2.68 4.79 -19.12
N GLY A 54 3.09 5.91 -18.55
CA GLY A 54 2.47 7.20 -18.82
C GLY A 54 1.06 7.37 -18.25
N GLU A 55 0.66 6.52 -17.31
CA GLU A 55 -0.66 6.58 -16.69
C GLU A 55 -0.72 7.59 -15.53
N LEU A 56 0.42 8.16 -15.17
CA LEU A 56 0.56 9.09 -14.06
C LEU A 56 1.60 10.15 -14.43
N SER A 57 1.24 11.43 -14.25
CA SER A 57 2.18 12.51 -14.53
C SER A 57 3.23 12.61 -13.42
N PRO A 58 4.53 12.70 -13.76
CA PRO A 58 5.58 12.86 -12.75
C PRO A 58 5.44 14.16 -11.94
N ASP A 59 4.76 15.16 -12.47
CA ASP A 59 4.56 16.44 -11.77
C ASP A 59 3.66 16.30 -10.53
N PHE A 60 2.91 15.22 -10.44
CA PHE A 60 1.98 14.98 -9.34
C PHE A 60 2.43 13.88 -8.38
N VAL A 61 3.67 13.42 -8.51
CA VAL A 61 4.18 12.37 -7.62
C VAL A 61 4.71 12.99 -6.33
N ASN A 62 3.87 12.94 -5.33
CA ASN A 62 4.21 13.27 -3.95
C ASN A 62 3.41 12.28 -3.10
N MET A 63 4.09 11.37 -2.42
CA MET A 63 3.45 10.23 -1.79
C MET A 63 3.56 10.26 -0.28
N THR A 64 2.43 10.00 0.38
CA THR A 64 2.39 9.77 1.82
C THR A 64 1.58 8.50 2.11
N PHE A 65 1.96 7.82 3.18
CA PHE A 65 1.20 6.69 3.72
C PHE A 65 0.80 7.02 5.14
N ALA A 66 -0.48 6.87 5.44
CA ALA A 66 -1.01 7.08 6.78
C ALA A 66 -1.79 5.85 7.23
N ALA A 67 -1.71 5.53 8.51
CA ALA A 67 -2.55 4.49 9.11
C ALA A 67 -3.99 5.01 9.22
N ALA A 68 -4.93 4.12 8.93
CA ALA A 68 -6.35 4.44 9.07
C ALA A 68 -6.75 4.52 10.54
#